data_4df6c91cd68283c5ff28f42996259c8f
#
_entry.id   4df6c91cd68283c5ff28f42996259c8f
#
_cell.length_a   1.000
_cell.length_b   1.000
_cell.length_c   1.000
_cell.angle_alpha   90.00
_cell.angle_beta   90.00
_cell.angle_gamma   90.00
#
_symmetry.space_group_name_H-M   'P 1'
#
loop_
_entity.id
_entity.type
_entity.pdbx_description
1 polymer ?
#
loop_
_entity_poly.entity_id
_entity_poly.type
_entity_poly.pdbx_seq_one_letter_code
_entity_poly.pdbx_strand_id
1 'polypeptide(L)'
;DDGIIKNHKARSLSETNIERLQEIRLHGGNREMISEELQLECHKKENVSYTDTYGIIDPDKPAPTITSGCTIISKGRYCHPTQNRGLSIREAARLQSFDDKFEFQGNMGEMSLQIGNAVPPKLAQASGKVIINYMGLYEDYLEAQTKGVITP
;
A
#
# COMPACT_ATOMS: atom_id res chain seq x y z
N ASP A 1 -12.16 -15.70 -0.59
CA ASP A 1 -12.27 -15.45 0.87
C ASP A 1 -12.61 -16.78 1.51
N ASP A 2 -11.67 -17.37 2.23
CA ASP A 2 -11.83 -18.64 2.94
C ASP A 2 -12.60 -18.50 4.27
N GLY A 3 -13.08 -17.28 4.55
CA GLY A 3 -13.83 -16.94 5.77
C GLY A 3 -12.97 -16.83 7.04
N ILE A 4 -11.71 -17.20 6.98
CA ILE A 4 -10.80 -17.18 8.13
C ILE A 4 -10.21 -15.78 8.32
N ILE A 5 -9.86 -15.11 7.23
CA ILE A 5 -9.28 -13.77 7.25
C ILE A 5 -10.24 -12.79 6.58
N LYS A 6 -10.78 -11.86 7.35
CA LYS A 6 -11.74 -10.86 6.84
C LYS A 6 -11.10 -9.92 5.81
N ASN A 7 -11.89 -9.57 4.79
CA ASN A 7 -11.48 -8.74 3.66
C ASN A 7 -10.34 -9.33 2.80
N HIS A 8 -10.04 -10.63 2.90
CA HIS A 8 -9.03 -11.26 2.06
C HIS A 8 -9.62 -11.60 0.67
N LYS A 9 -9.94 -10.58 -0.08
CA LYS A 9 -10.50 -10.67 -1.43
C LYS A 9 -9.72 -9.79 -2.39
N ALA A 10 -9.26 -10.37 -3.50
CA ALA A 10 -8.62 -9.65 -4.61
C ALA A 10 -9.64 -9.44 -5.75
N ARG A 11 -9.34 -8.49 -6.66
CA ARG A 11 -10.14 -8.29 -7.87
C ARG A 11 -9.94 -9.44 -8.83
N SER A 12 -11.02 -9.90 -9.44
CA SER A 12 -10.94 -10.80 -10.58
C SER A 12 -10.29 -10.08 -11.77
N LEU A 13 -9.41 -10.76 -12.46
CA LEU A 13 -8.76 -10.27 -13.67
C LEU A 13 -9.34 -10.97 -14.90
N SER A 14 -9.31 -10.31 -16.05
CA SER A 14 -9.56 -10.96 -17.34
C SER A 14 -8.42 -11.92 -17.69
N GLU A 15 -8.68 -12.89 -18.56
CA GLU A 15 -7.67 -13.84 -19.05
C GLU A 15 -6.45 -13.10 -19.62
N THR A 16 -6.66 -12.11 -20.46
CA THR A 16 -5.59 -11.26 -21.02
C THR A 16 -4.72 -10.59 -19.94
N ASN A 17 -5.32 -10.17 -18.82
CA ASN A 17 -4.53 -9.58 -17.72
C ASN A 17 -3.76 -10.66 -16.94
N ILE A 18 -4.29 -11.86 -16.85
CA ILE A 18 -3.58 -13.00 -16.24
C ILE A 18 -2.38 -13.38 -17.11
N GLU A 19 -2.57 -13.53 -18.42
CA GLU A 19 -1.50 -13.80 -19.39
C GLU A 19 -0.41 -12.71 -19.35
N ARG A 20 -0.82 -11.44 -19.33
CA ARG A 20 0.10 -10.30 -19.19
C ARG A 20 0.94 -10.40 -17.91
N LEU A 21 0.34 -10.71 -16.78
CA LEU A 21 1.09 -10.88 -15.53
C LEU A 21 2.02 -12.08 -15.54
N GLN A 22 1.64 -13.16 -16.21
CA GLN A 22 2.49 -14.34 -16.40
C GLN A 22 3.75 -13.98 -17.19
N GLU A 23 3.60 -13.30 -18.33
CA GLU A 23 4.75 -12.84 -19.12
C GLU A 23 5.62 -11.85 -18.36
N ILE A 24 5.02 -10.82 -17.72
CA ILE A 24 5.78 -9.86 -16.91
C ILE A 24 6.62 -10.59 -15.86
N ARG A 25 6.08 -11.61 -15.24
CA ARG A 25 6.78 -12.41 -14.23
C ARG A 25 7.94 -13.20 -14.84
N LEU A 26 7.76 -13.81 -16.00
CA LEU A 26 8.82 -14.53 -16.73
C LEU A 26 9.98 -13.62 -17.09
N HIS A 27 9.73 -12.34 -17.34
CA HIS A 27 10.73 -11.31 -17.64
C HIS A 27 11.19 -10.51 -16.40
N GLY A 28 11.14 -11.12 -15.21
CA GLY A 28 11.66 -10.52 -13.97
C GLY A 28 10.89 -9.29 -13.49
N GLY A 29 9.62 -9.17 -13.87
CA GLY A 29 8.77 -8.03 -13.50
C GLY A 29 8.81 -6.86 -14.49
N ASN A 30 9.54 -6.98 -15.60
CA ASN A 30 9.64 -5.92 -16.60
C ASN A 30 8.52 -6.04 -17.63
N ARG A 31 7.57 -5.12 -17.60
CA ARG A 31 6.43 -5.05 -18.53
C ARG A 31 6.80 -4.65 -19.97
N GLU A 32 7.97 -4.07 -20.18
CA GLU A 32 8.42 -3.64 -21.51
C GLU A 32 8.94 -4.80 -22.34
N MET A 33 9.24 -5.93 -21.68
CA MET A 33 9.77 -7.14 -22.32
C MET A 33 8.69 -8.17 -22.70
N ILE A 34 7.42 -7.86 -22.48
CA ILE A 34 6.32 -8.78 -22.87
C ILE A 34 5.99 -8.67 -24.35
N SER A 35 5.31 -9.67 -24.89
CA SER A 35 4.89 -9.72 -26.28
C SER A 35 4.08 -8.48 -26.67
N GLU A 36 4.26 -8.01 -27.90
CA GLU A 36 3.59 -6.80 -28.41
C GLU A 36 2.06 -6.86 -28.33
N GLU A 37 1.50 -8.06 -28.48
CA GLU A 37 0.06 -8.35 -28.39
C GLU A 37 -0.50 -8.09 -26.98
N LEU A 38 0.32 -8.32 -25.95
CA LEU A 38 -0.05 -8.11 -24.55
C LEU A 38 0.31 -6.71 -24.04
N GLN A 39 1.08 -5.93 -24.78
CA GLN A 39 1.36 -4.54 -24.44
C GLN A 39 0.12 -3.67 -24.64
N LEU A 40 -0.08 -2.72 -23.74
CA LEU A 40 -1.14 -1.73 -23.88
C LEU A 40 -0.66 -0.59 -24.78
N GLU A 41 -1.52 -0.11 -25.69
CA GLU A 41 -1.21 1.01 -26.59
C GLU A 41 -0.73 2.27 -25.85
N CYS A 42 -1.25 2.51 -24.63
CA CYS A 42 -0.79 3.62 -23.81
C CYS A 42 0.63 3.43 -23.26
N HIS A 43 1.17 2.20 -23.26
CA HIS A 43 2.53 1.89 -22.82
C HIS A 43 3.56 1.92 -23.96
N LYS A 44 3.11 1.90 -25.21
CA LYS A 44 3.96 1.96 -26.42
C LYS A 44 4.39 3.39 -26.79
N LYS A 45 3.87 4.41 -26.12
CA LYS A 45 4.17 5.81 -26.39
C LYS A 45 5.55 6.18 -25.91
N GLU A 46 6.28 6.98 -26.70
CA GLU A 46 7.51 7.63 -26.26
C GLU A 46 7.18 8.55 -25.06
N ASN A 47 8.03 8.55 -24.04
CA ASN A 47 7.87 9.34 -22.80
C ASN A 47 6.75 8.90 -21.85
N VAL A 48 6.55 7.60 -21.67
CA VAL A 48 5.64 7.09 -20.61
C VAL A 48 6.27 7.38 -19.24
N SER A 49 5.65 8.29 -18.49
CA SER A 49 6.16 8.70 -17.16
C SER A 49 5.85 7.71 -16.03
N TYR A 50 5.01 6.69 -16.24
CA TYR A 50 4.65 5.71 -15.20
C TYR A 50 5.21 4.34 -15.54
N THR A 51 6.31 4.00 -14.92
CA THR A 51 6.95 2.69 -15.09
C THR A 51 6.39 1.62 -14.17
N ASP A 52 5.72 1.99 -13.07
CA ASP A 52 5.28 1.10 -12.00
C ASP A 52 3.97 0.34 -12.25
N THR A 53 3.18 0.70 -13.29
CA THR A 53 1.92 0.02 -13.60
C THR A 53 2.17 -1.43 -14.00
N TYR A 54 1.31 -2.35 -13.52
CA TYR A 54 1.48 -3.81 -13.64
C TYR A 54 2.74 -4.35 -12.93
N GLY A 55 3.44 -3.52 -12.16
CA GLY A 55 4.63 -3.93 -11.43
C GLY A 55 4.32 -4.97 -10.35
N ILE A 56 5.23 -5.94 -10.23
CA ILE A 56 5.17 -6.97 -9.20
C ILE A 56 5.86 -6.45 -7.94
N ILE A 57 5.25 -6.64 -6.79
CA ILE A 57 5.87 -6.30 -5.50
C ILE A 57 7.05 -7.25 -5.27
N ASP A 58 8.21 -6.70 -4.98
CA ASP A 58 9.39 -7.45 -4.55
C ASP A 58 9.25 -7.78 -3.05
N PRO A 59 9.19 -9.06 -2.67
CA PRO A 59 8.97 -9.44 -1.27
C PRO A 59 10.14 -9.07 -0.35
N ASP A 60 11.33 -8.86 -0.92
CA ASP A 60 12.56 -8.55 -0.18
C ASP A 60 12.82 -7.04 -0.06
N LYS A 61 11.91 -6.21 -0.60
CA LYS A 61 12.02 -4.75 -0.55
C LYS A 61 10.79 -4.10 0.07
N PRO A 62 10.90 -2.86 0.56
CA PRO A 62 9.75 -2.10 1.01
C PRO A 62 8.68 -2.01 -0.09
N ALA A 63 7.42 -2.21 0.29
CA ALA A 63 6.31 -2.06 -0.62
C ALA A 63 6.21 -0.60 -1.13
N PRO A 64 5.66 -0.38 -2.33
CA PRO A 64 5.36 0.96 -2.80
C PRO A 64 4.33 1.64 -1.90
N THR A 65 4.25 2.95 -1.98
CA THR A 65 3.21 3.73 -1.28
C THR A 65 1.83 3.18 -1.62
N ILE A 66 1.09 2.80 -0.60
CA ILE A 66 -0.28 2.30 -0.76
C ILE A 66 -1.22 3.47 -0.99
N THR A 67 -1.86 3.50 -2.16
CA THR A 67 -2.82 4.53 -2.55
C THR A 67 -4.24 3.97 -2.63
N SER A 68 -5.23 4.81 -2.87
CA SER A 68 -6.62 4.41 -3.07
C SER A 68 -6.84 3.41 -4.23
N GLY A 69 -5.86 3.27 -5.12
CA GLY A 69 -5.83 2.31 -6.21
C GLY A 69 -5.10 0.99 -5.92
N CYS A 70 -4.72 0.73 -4.68
CA CYS A 70 -3.82 -0.36 -4.26
C CYS A 70 -4.27 -1.79 -4.62
N THR A 71 -5.52 -1.99 -5.01
CA THR A 71 -6.04 -3.30 -5.50
C THR A 71 -6.14 -3.37 -7.03
N ILE A 72 -5.71 -2.34 -7.75
CA ILE A 72 -5.83 -2.23 -9.21
C ILE A 72 -4.43 -2.32 -9.82
N ILE A 73 -4.15 -3.40 -10.54
CA ILE A 73 -2.83 -3.70 -11.12
C ILE A 73 -2.32 -2.63 -12.10
N SER A 74 -3.23 -1.89 -12.75
CA SER A 74 -2.86 -0.82 -13.68
C SER A 74 -2.61 0.54 -13.03
N LYS A 75 -2.70 0.64 -11.69
CA LYS A 75 -2.51 1.91 -10.97
C LYS A 75 -1.20 2.00 -10.18
N GLY A 76 -0.32 1.03 -10.34
CA GLY A 76 0.97 1.01 -9.68
C GLY A 76 1.55 -0.39 -9.58
N ARG A 77 2.58 -0.53 -8.79
CA ARG A 77 3.24 -1.81 -8.50
C ARG A 77 2.48 -2.57 -7.40
N TYR A 78 1.26 -3.03 -7.74
CA TYR A 78 0.35 -3.68 -6.81
C TYR A 78 0.04 -5.13 -7.18
N CYS A 79 0.86 -5.74 -8.06
CA CYS A 79 0.71 -7.16 -8.36
C CYS A 79 1.35 -8.01 -7.25
N HIS A 80 0.65 -9.08 -6.88
CA HIS A 80 1.08 -9.98 -5.81
C HIS A 80 2.45 -10.62 -6.15
N PRO A 81 3.36 -10.82 -5.18
CA PRO A 81 4.71 -11.34 -5.44
C PRO A 81 4.74 -12.68 -6.18
N THR A 82 3.84 -13.61 -5.84
CA THR A 82 3.87 -14.98 -6.36
C THR A 82 2.63 -15.42 -7.13
N GLN A 83 1.52 -14.67 -7.06
CA GLN A 83 0.25 -15.02 -7.71
C GLN A 83 -0.09 -14.03 -8.83
N ASN A 84 -0.72 -14.50 -9.90
CA ASN A 84 -1.12 -13.67 -11.04
C ASN A 84 -2.41 -12.88 -10.74
N ARG A 85 -2.34 -12.00 -9.76
CA ARG A 85 -3.44 -11.11 -9.31
C ARG A 85 -2.89 -9.83 -8.68
N GLY A 86 -3.75 -8.88 -8.45
CA GLY A 86 -3.44 -7.73 -7.60
C GLY A 86 -3.46 -8.10 -6.12
N LEU A 87 -3.11 -7.14 -5.27
CA LEU A 87 -3.27 -7.26 -3.82
C LEU A 87 -4.75 -7.43 -3.46
N SER A 88 -5.01 -8.26 -2.45
CA SER A 88 -6.28 -8.27 -1.75
C SER A 88 -6.40 -7.04 -0.85
N ILE A 89 -7.62 -6.72 -0.41
CA ILE A 89 -7.88 -5.67 0.58
C ILE A 89 -7.08 -5.94 1.86
N ARG A 90 -7.05 -7.18 2.35
CA ARG A 90 -6.30 -7.53 3.57
C ARG A 90 -4.79 -7.40 3.42
N GLU A 91 -4.24 -7.79 2.28
CA GLU A 91 -2.81 -7.64 2.01
C GLU A 91 -2.41 -6.15 1.97
N ALA A 92 -3.19 -5.32 1.29
CA ALA A 92 -2.96 -3.87 1.28
C ALA A 92 -3.08 -3.26 2.69
N ALA A 93 -4.06 -3.71 3.49
CA ALA A 93 -4.23 -3.27 4.87
C ALA A 93 -3.03 -3.66 5.76
N ARG A 94 -2.51 -4.88 5.61
CA ARG A 94 -1.31 -5.33 6.34
C ARG A 94 -0.08 -4.49 5.98
N LEU A 95 0.11 -4.14 4.71
CA LEU A 95 1.18 -3.24 4.27
C LEU A 95 1.05 -1.86 4.90
N GLN A 96 -0.17 -1.40 5.16
CA GLN A 96 -0.46 -0.18 5.92
C GLN A 96 -0.47 -0.41 7.45
N SER A 97 -0.04 -1.57 7.93
CA SER A 97 0.02 -1.93 9.35
C SER A 97 -1.32 -1.99 10.10
N PHE A 98 -2.44 -2.18 9.41
CA PHE A 98 -3.71 -2.50 10.06
C PHE A 98 -3.69 -3.90 10.68
N ASP A 99 -4.31 -4.04 11.85
CA ASP A 99 -4.53 -5.34 12.49
C ASP A 99 -5.52 -6.18 11.68
N ASP A 100 -5.34 -7.51 11.70
CA ASP A 100 -6.22 -8.44 10.97
C ASP A 100 -7.66 -8.46 11.50
N LYS A 101 -7.88 -8.02 12.74
CA LYS A 101 -9.21 -7.86 13.33
C LYS A 101 -9.95 -6.64 12.82
N PHE A 102 -9.26 -5.67 12.23
CA PHE A 102 -9.88 -4.48 11.67
C PHE A 102 -10.64 -4.83 10.40
N GLU A 103 -11.95 -4.58 10.38
CA GLU A 103 -12.81 -4.84 9.24
C GLU A 103 -13.09 -3.56 8.46
N PHE A 104 -12.78 -3.58 7.18
CA PHE A 104 -13.19 -2.54 6.25
C PHE A 104 -14.61 -2.84 5.75
N GLN A 105 -15.43 -1.81 5.61
CA GLN A 105 -16.82 -1.93 5.19
C GLN A 105 -17.02 -1.31 3.79
N GLY A 106 -18.02 -1.82 3.09
CA GLY A 106 -18.38 -1.34 1.76
C GLY A 106 -17.89 -2.23 0.62
N ASN A 107 -17.97 -1.73 -0.60
CA ASN A 107 -17.46 -2.41 -1.78
C ASN A 107 -15.92 -2.34 -1.87
N MET A 108 -15.33 -3.11 -2.77
CA MET A 108 -13.87 -3.19 -2.89
C MET A 108 -13.20 -1.84 -3.22
N GLY A 109 -13.88 -0.96 -3.94
CA GLY A 109 -13.38 0.39 -4.24
C GLY A 109 -13.35 1.26 -2.99
N GLU A 110 -14.42 1.22 -2.21
CA GLU A 110 -14.54 1.97 -0.94
C GLU A 110 -13.52 1.48 0.10
N MET A 111 -13.36 0.17 0.24
CA MET A 111 -12.35 -0.39 1.14
C MET A 111 -10.92 -0.02 0.71
N SER A 112 -10.63 -0.06 -0.58
CA SER A 112 -9.34 0.36 -1.14
C SER A 112 -9.08 1.86 -0.90
N LEU A 113 -10.11 2.69 -1.00
CA LEU A 113 -10.05 4.12 -0.70
C LEU A 113 -9.78 4.38 0.78
N GLN A 114 -10.44 3.66 1.69
CA GLN A 114 -10.19 3.74 3.13
C GLN A 114 -8.73 3.43 3.46
N ILE A 115 -8.19 2.35 2.90
CA ILE A 115 -6.80 1.94 3.14
C ILE A 115 -5.82 2.99 2.58
N GLY A 116 -6.02 3.42 1.34
CA GLY A 116 -5.10 4.34 0.66
C GLY A 116 -5.07 5.75 1.26
N ASN A 117 -6.16 6.20 1.88
CA ASN A 117 -6.24 7.50 2.55
C ASN A 117 -5.84 7.46 4.03
N ALA A 118 -5.63 6.26 4.58
CA ALA A 118 -5.30 6.12 5.99
C ALA A 118 -3.83 6.48 6.28
N VAL A 119 -3.60 7.07 7.42
CA VAL A 119 -2.27 7.07 8.05
C VAL A 119 -2.03 5.68 8.63
N PRO A 120 -0.90 5.01 8.35
CA PRO A 120 -0.63 3.70 8.91
C PRO A 120 -0.71 3.70 10.44
N PRO A 121 -1.50 2.82 11.08
CA PRO A 121 -1.72 2.83 12.53
C PRO A 121 -0.43 2.80 13.35
N LYS A 122 0.58 2.02 12.95
CA LYS A 122 1.88 1.99 13.65
C LYS A 122 2.65 3.31 13.52
N LEU A 123 2.55 3.99 12.37
CA LEU A 123 3.14 5.32 12.21
C LEU A 123 2.44 6.36 13.07
N ALA A 124 1.10 6.35 13.07
CA ALA A 124 0.30 7.24 13.92
C ALA A 124 0.62 7.01 15.41
N GLN A 125 0.75 5.75 15.84
CA GLN A 125 1.13 5.41 17.21
C GLN A 125 2.53 5.93 17.57
N ALA A 126 3.52 5.76 16.68
CA ALA A 126 4.88 6.25 16.91
C ALA A 126 4.90 7.78 17.01
N SER A 127 4.23 8.48 16.10
CA SER A 127 4.12 9.93 16.11
C SER A 127 3.40 10.43 17.37
N GLY A 128 2.30 9.78 17.76
CA GLY A 128 1.56 10.11 18.98
C GLY A 128 2.42 9.99 20.26
N LYS A 129 3.24 8.92 20.36
CA LYS A 129 4.16 8.77 21.49
C LYS A 129 5.17 9.91 21.57
N VAL A 130 5.72 10.35 20.44
CA VAL A 130 6.66 11.49 20.41
C VAL A 130 5.97 12.76 20.88
N ILE A 131 4.75 13.04 20.41
CA ILE A 131 3.97 14.22 20.81
C ILE A 131 3.67 14.20 22.31
N ILE A 132 3.21 13.06 22.85
CA ILE A 132 2.91 12.90 24.28
C ILE A 132 4.16 13.13 25.13
N ASN A 133 5.30 12.55 24.75
CA ASN A 133 6.56 12.74 25.45
C ASN A 133 7.00 14.22 25.41
N TYR A 134 6.82 14.88 24.26
CA TYR A 134 7.16 16.29 24.14
C TYR A 134 6.26 17.19 25.00
N MET A 135 4.95 16.89 25.06
CA MET A 135 4.02 17.59 25.94
C MET A 135 4.36 17.40 27.42
N GLY A 136 4.71 16.18 27.85
CA GLY A 136 5.17 15.91 29.21
C GLY A 136 6.41 16.71 29.57
N LEU A 137 7.42 16.73 28.69
CA LEU A 137 8.63 17.57 28.90
C LEU A 137 8.29 19.06 28.97
N TYR A 138 7.31 19.53 28.24
CA TYR A 138 6.86 20.91 28.27
C TYR A 138 6.15 21.25 29.59
N GLU A 139 5.31 20.36 30.10
CA GLU A 139 4.67 20.51 31.42
C GLU A 139 5.70 20.54 32.54
N ASP A 140 6.68 19.63 32.54
CA ASP A 140 7.79 19.62 33.50
C ASP A 140 8.60 20.96 33.45
N TYR A 141 8.84 21.48 32.25
CA TYR A 141 9.51 22.77 32.06
C TYR A 141 8.70 23.93 32.66
N LEU A 142 7.39 23.98 32.43
CA LEU A 142 6.51 25.03 33.00
C LEU A 142 6.45 24.93 34.53
N GLU A 143 6.41 23.72 35.08
CA GLU A 143 6.47 23.51 36.53
C GLU A 143 7.82 24.03 37.12
N ALA A 144 8.93 23.71 36.44
CA ALA A 144 10.25 24.16 36.89
C ALA A 144 10.39 25.69 36.86
N GLN A 145 9.81 26.35 35.86
CA GLN A 145 9.72 27.81 35.81
C GLN A 145 8.89 28.39 36.98
N THR A 146 7.72 27.80 37.24
CA THR A 146 6.82 28.23 38.31
C THR A 146 7.45 28.07 39.69
N LYS A 147 8.28 27.03 39.85
CA LYS A 147 9.04 26.76 41.09
C LYS A 147 10.34 27.58 41.18
N GLY A 148 10.67 28.42 40.18
CA GLY A 148 11.89 29.27 40.17
C GLY A 148 13.19 28.50 40.02
N VAL A 149 13.12 27.23 39.54
CA VAL A 149 14.28 26.36 39.34
C VAL A 149 15.03 26.72 38.05
N ILE A 150 14.30 27.25 37.06
CA ILE A 150 14.85 27.74 35.78
C ILE A 150 14.30 29.14 35.46
N THR A 151 15.15 30.00 34.94
CA THR A 151 14.74 31.32 34.38
C THR A 151 14.35 31.16 32.91
N PRO A 152 13.41 31.98 32.40
CA PRO A 152 12.97 31.93 31.01
C PRO A 152 14.09 32.29 30.00
#